data_2d1be0d5d06b54703a4c073da58a3567
#
_entry.id   2d1be0d5d06b54703a4c073da58a3567
#
_cell.length_a   1.000
_cell.length_b   1.000
_cell.length_c   1.000
_cell.angle_alpha   90.00
_cell.angle_beta   90.00
_cell.angle_gamma   90.00
#
_symmetry.space_group_name_H-M   'P 1'
#
loop_
_entity.id
_entity.type
_entity.pdbx_description
1 polymer ?
#
loop_
_entity_poly.entity_id
_entity_poly.type
_entity_poly.pdbx_seq_one_letter_code
_entity_poly.pdbx_strand_id
1 'polypeptide(L)'
;MTGGPRDADSDPRRWRALVLVSACMLLSLSAWMTATAVSTELQFRWGLGAGQVGLLTTTVQLGFVAGTALADVLPSRVLFAGSAALAAGVNALLLVVPGYRSALVARFLTGLFLAGVYPPGMKMISTWFRSARGLAIGTVVGALTVGKALPYLIKAVGGASLPTVVIGASAAGGLAALLVLIGYRDGPFPFARRPFEWNRLGRILRHRETMLATGGYLGHMWELYAMWTWVPTFLAFAAAGRVGAAWVDVAAFGAIAAGGLGCVWGGLAADRMGRGRVVNLAMAASGICCVLIGLVVTAPFWMLALVTGVWGFFVVADSAQFSAMVTEVAPSDSVGTALMLQTSLGFLLTMVTIQMVPVAVDVVGWTWAFAFLALGPAAGIASIRRLVRLRTVPSPAVRTL
;
A
#
# COMPACT_ATOMS: atom_id res chain seq x y z
N MET A 1 26.91 31.95 6.77
CA MET A 1 25.74 31.92 7.67
C MET A 1 25.25 30.47 7.75
N THR A 2 25.76 29.71 8.69
CA THR A 2 25.37 28.31 8.94
C THR A 2 24.26 28.31 9.95
N GLY A 3 23.01 28.37 9.47
CA GLY A 3 21.83 28.16 10.33
C GLY A 3 21.92 26.80 11.02
N GLY A 4 21.69 26.75 12.34
CA GLY A 4 21.75 25.51 13.11
C GLY A 4 20.64 24.53 12.72
N PRO A 5 20.70 23.27 13.17
CA PRO A 5 19.72 22.22 12.81
C PRO A 5 18.24 22.55 13.12
N ARG A 6 17.97 23.51 14.02
CA ARG A 6 16.60 23.96 14.35
C ARG A 6 16.02 24.89 13.27
N ASP A 7 16.86 25.66 12.55
CA ASP A 7 16.37 26.55 11.46
C ASP A 7 15.98 25.77 10.21
N ALA A 8 16.59 24.61 9.97
CA ALA A 8 16.27 23.76 8.84
C ALA A 8 14.86 23.10 8.93
N ASP A 9 14.36 22.85 10.15
CA ASP A 9 12.99 22.31 10.38
C ASP A 9 11.90 23.38 10.22
N SER A 10 12.27 24.67 10.19
CA SER A 10 11.35 25.79 9.94
C SER A 10 11.26 26.19 8.46
N ASP A 11 12.03 25.58 7.57
CA ASP A 11 12.04 25.90 6.15
C ASP A 11 10.67 25.65 5.49
N PRO A 12 9.96 26.67 5.00
CA PRO A 12 8.66 26.51 4.36
C PRO A 12 8.70 25.67 3.08
N ARG A 13 9.87 25.51 2.45
CA ARG A 13 10.06 24.66 1.26
C ARG A 13 9.76 23.18 1.54
N ARG A 14 9.84 22.72 2.79
CA ARG A 14 9.49 21.35 3.18
C ARG A 14 8.03 21.00 2.82
N TRP A 15 7.11 21.95 2.98
CA TRP A 15 5.69 21.74 2.64
C TRP A 15 5.47 21.64 1.13
N ARG A 16 6.21 22.42 0.35
CA ARG A 16 6.20 22.30 -1.11
C ARG A 16 6.76 20.95 -1.56
N ALA A 17 7.85 20.48 -0.93
CA ALA A 17 8.40 19.16 -1.19
C ALA A 17 7.39 18.05 -0.82
N LEU A 18 6.66 18.19 0.32
CA LEU A 18 5.64 17.25 0.72
C LEU A 18 4.50 17.17 -0.30
N VAL A 19 3.96 18.31 -0.72
CA VAL A 19 2.90 18.35 -1.73
C VAL A 19 3.37 17.75 -3.05
N LEU A 20 4.57 18.12 -3.52
CA LEU A 20 5.14 17.62 -4.77
C LEU A 20 5.34 16.09 -4.72
N VAL A 21 6.03 15.59 -3.70
CA VAL A 21 6.32 14.15 -3.58
C VAL A 21 5.02 13.36 -3.43
N SER A 22 4.05 13.86 -2.63
CA SER A 22 2.75 13.23 -2.46
C SER A 22 1.96 13.19 -3.78
N ALA A 23 1.91 14.29 -4.53
CA ALA A 23 1.24 14.34 -5.82
C ALA A 23 1.91 13.37 -6.82
N CYS A 24 3.24 13.36 -6.90
CA CYS A 24 3.96 12.46 -7.80
C CYS A 24 3.80 10.99 -7.39
N MET A 25 3.74 10.71 -6.08
CA MET A 25 3.46 9.37 -5.56
C MET A 25 2.06 8.91 -5.96
N LEU A 26 1.04 9.76 -5.77
CA LEU A 26 -0.34 9.50 -6.18
C LEU A 26 -0.42 9.19 -7.67
N LEU A 27 0.14 10.06 -8.51
CA LEU A 27 0.09 9.92 -9.96
C LEU A 27 0.80 8.65 -10.45
N SER A 28 2.00 8.35 -9.92
CA SER A 28 2.77 7.16 -10.33
C SER A 28 2.10 5.85 -9.92
N LEU A 29 1.51 5.81 -8.72
CA LEU A 29 0.92 4.57 -8.19
C LEU A 29 -0.44 4.23 -8.81
N SER A 30 -1.00 5.11 -9.65
CA SER A 30 -2.20 4.80 -10.45
C SER A 30 -1.98 3.58 -11.37
N ALA A 31 -0.76 3.37 -11.88
CA ALA A 31 -0.44 2.20 -12.69
C ALA A 31 -0.60 0.86 -11.93
N TRP A 32 -0.59 0.87 -10.59
CA TRP A 32 -0.67 -0.36 -9.80
C TRP A 32 -1.96 -1.14 -10.02
N MET A 33 -3.12 -0.49 -9.88
CA MET A 33 -4.44 -1.12 -9.95
C MET A 33 -5.11 -0.97 -11.33
N THR A 34 -4.39 -0.52 -12.37
CA THR A 34 -4.96 -0.29 -13.71
C THR A 34 -5.65 -1.53 -14.27
N ALA A 35 -4.97 -2.69 -14.30
CA ALA A 35 -5.55 -3.92 -14.84
C ALA A 35 -6.70 -4.45 -13.97
N THR A 36 -6.65 -4.23 -12.65
CA THR A 36 -7.73 -4.62 -11.73
C THR A 36 -8.99 -3.78 -11.98
N ALA A 37 -8.84 -2.48 -12.22
CA ALA A 37 -9.96 -1.60 -12.50
C ALA A 37 -10.71 -1.95 -13.81
N VAL A 38 -9.98 -2.48 -14.80
CA VAL A 38 -10.56 -2.91 -16.09
C VAL A 38 -10.67 -4.43 -16.22
N SER A 39 -10.63 -5.14 -15.09
CA SER A 39 -10.61 -6.61 -15.07
C SER A 39 -11.79 -7.25 -15.79
N THR A 40 -12.99 -6.67 -15.70
CA THR A 40 -14.20 -7.16 -16.39
C THR A 40 -14.02 -7.15 -17.91
N GLU A 41 -13.42 -6.08 -18.47
CA GLU A 41 -13.16 -6.00 -19.93
C GLU A 41 -12.06 -6.99 -20.33
N LEU A 42 -11.01 -7.15 -19.50
CA LEU A 42 -9.95 -8.13 -19.76
C LEU A 42 -10.46 -9.58 -19.66
N GLN A 43 -11.39 -9.86 -18.71
CA GLN A 43 -12.05 -11.15 -18.61
C GLN A 43 -12.80 -11.48 -19.90
N PHE A 44 -13.62 -10.55 -20.39
CA PHE A 44 -14.37 -10.74 -21.63
C PHE A 44 -13.43 -10.92 -22.82
N ARG A 45 -12.40 -10.06 -22.94
CA ARG A 45 -11.47 -10.05 -24.08
C ARG A 45 -10.62 -11.32 -24.18
N TRP A 46 -10.22 -11.91 -23.05
CA TRP A 46 -9.29 -13.05 -23.00
C TRP A 46 -9.87 -14.32 -22.38
N GLY A 47 -11.16 -14.34 -22.05
CA GLY A 47 -11.82 -15.51 -21.44
C GLY A 47 -11.25 -15.88 -20.06
N LEU A 48 -10.93 -14.89 -19.21
CA LEU A 48 -10.24 -15.13 -17.94
C LEU A 48 -11.18 -15.59 -16.83
N GLY A 49 -10.76 -16.59 -16.08
CA GLY A 49 -11.36 -16.93 -14.79
C GLY A 49 -10.93 -15.97 -13.66
N ALA A 50 -11.63 -16.00 -12.53
CA ALA A 50 -11.37 -15.12 -11.39
C ALA A 50 -9.93 -15.24 -10.86
N GLY A 51 -9.37 -16.45 -10.75
CA GLY A 51 -7.98 -16.65 -10.35
C GLY A 51 -6.98 -15.97 -11.28
N GLN A 52 -7.23 -15.97 -12.60
CA GLN A 52 -6.38 -15.31 -13.59
C GLN A 52 -6.46 -13.78 -13.47
N VAL A 53 -7.60 -13.23 -13.10
CA VAL A 53 -7.75 -11.80 -12.77
C VAL A 53 -6.92 -11.45 -11.53
N GLY A 54 -7.00 -12.26 -10.49
CA GLY A 54 -6.15 -12.09 -9.30
C GLY A 54 -4.66 -12.07 -9.64
N LEU A 55 -4.21 -12.91 -10.59
CA LEU A 55 -2.82 -12.95 -11.04
C LEU A 55 -2.37 -11.65 -11.71
N LEU A 56 -3.23 -10.88 -12.37
CA LEU A 56 -2.87 -9.57 -12.92
C LEU A 56 -2.44 -8.58 -11.82
N THR A 57 -3.02 -8.69 -10.62
CA THR A 57 -2.63 -7.87 -9.46
C THR A 57 -1.42 -8.46 -8.75
N THR A 58 -1.39 -9.76 -8.48
CA THR A 58 -0.27 -10.40 -7.75
C THR A 58 1.04 -10.33 -8.53
N THR A 59 0.99 -10.35 -9.86
CA THR A 59 2.19 -10.23 -10.69
C THR A 59 2.85 -8.86 -10.58
N VAL A 60 2.08 -7.78 -10.36
CA VAL A 60 2.66 -6.46 -10.03
C VAL A 60 3.40 -6.50 -8.70
N GLN A 61 2.83 -7.18 -7.71
CA GLN A 61 3.46 -7.33 -6.39
C GLN A 61 4.76 -8.12 -6.47
N LEU A 62 4.77 -9.21 -7.25
CA LEU A 62 5.97 -10.00 -7.48
C LEU A 62 7.08 -9.16 -8.16
N GLY A 63 6.71 -8.39 -9.18
CA GLY A 63 7.62 -7.44 -9.83
C GLY A 63 8.15 -6.39 -8.84
N PHE A 64 7.28 -5.86 -7.98
CA PHE A 64 7.68 -4.90 -6.95
C PHE A 64 8.68 -5.50 -5.97
N VAL A 65 8.44 -6.70 -5.46
CA VAL A 65 9.40 -7.40 -4.58
C VAL A 65 10.75 -7.58 -5.27
N ALA A 66 10.76 -8.03 -6.53
CA ALA A 66 12.00 -8.18 -7.30
C ALA A 66 12.71 -6.83 -7.49
N GLY A 67 11.96 -5.76 -7.75
CA GLY A 67 12.52 -4.42 -7.98
C GLY A 67 13.06 -3.74 -6.72
N THR A 68 12.61 -4.12 -5.52
CA THR A 68 13.12 -3.52 -4.26
C THR A 68 14.61 -3.77 -4.07
N ALA A 69 15.16 -4.86 -4.62
CA ALA A 69 16.59 -5.14 -4.60
C ALA A 69 17.44 -4.14 -5.38
N LEU A 70 16.83 -3.37 -6.31
CA LEU A 70 17.51 -2.41 -7.19
C LEU A 70 17.44 -0.96 -6.68
N ALA A 71 16.78 -0.71 -5.55
CA ALA A 71 16.33 0.63 -5.13
C ALA A 71 17.45 1.60 -4.69
N ASP A 72 18.71 1.19 -4.53
CA ASP A 72 19.78 2.04 -3.98
C ASP A 72 20.91 2.36 -4.98
N VAL A 73 20.72 2.09 -6.27
CA VAL A 73 21.78 2.20 -7.30
C VAL A 73 21.98 3.66 -7.77
N LEU A 74 20.91 4.46 -7.80
CA LEU A 74 20.91 5.81 -8.36
C LEU A 74 20.46 6.86 -7.32
N PRO A 75 20.74 8.18 -7.56
CA PRO A 75 20.14 9.26 -6.78
C PRO A 75 18.62 9.17 -6.78
N SER A 76 17.97 9.39 -5.63
CA SER A 76 16.53 9.13 -5.43
C SER A 76 15.63 9.85 -6.44
N ARG A 77 15.98 11.09 -6.81
CA ARG A 77 15.27 11.87 -7.82
C ARG A 77 15.30 11.22 -9.21
N VAL A 78 16.48 10.78 -9.66
CA VAL A 78 16.67 10.15 -10.99
C VAL A 78 16.00 8.78 -11.01
N LEU A 79 16.18 7.99 -9.94
CA LEU A 79 15.57 6.68 -9.80
C LEU A 79 14.05 6.79 -9.82
N PHE A 80 13.47 7.71 -9.05
CA PHE A 80 12.01 7.93 -9.03
C PHE A 80 11.49 8.32 -10.43
N ALA A 81 12.07 9.35 -11.04
CA ALA A 81 11.60 9.85 -12.32
C ALA A 81 11.73 8.81 -13.44
N GLY A 82 12.88 8.17 -13.57
CA GLY A 82 13.11 7.10 -14.55
C GLY A 82 12.19 5.91 -14.36
N SER A 83 12.02 5.48 -13.12
CA SER A 83 11.14 4.35 -12.78
C SER A 83 9.66 4.69 -13.00
N ALA A 84 9.21 5.90 -12.69
CA ALA A 84 7.84 6.34 -12.96
C ALA A 84 7.55 6.38 -14.47
N ALA A 85 8.49 6.91 -15.27
CA ALA A 85 8.37 6.93 -16.72
C ALA A 85 8.33 5.52 -17.33
N LEU A 86 9.22 4.62 -16.88
CA LEU A 86 9.24 3.22 -17.33
C LEU A 86 7.98 2.47 -16.92
N ALA A 87 7.51 2.64 -15.67
CA ALA A 87 6.27 2.05 -15.20
C ALA A 87 5.06 2.52 -16.03
N ALA A 88 5.00 3.81 -16.35
CA ALA A 88 3.96 4.40 -17.19
C ALA A 88 3.99 3.83 -18.61
N GLY A 89 5.18 3.76 -19.24
CA GLY A 89 5.35 3.20 -20.57
C GLY A 89 4.96 1.72 -20.64
N VAL A 90 5.41 0.91 -19.67
CA VAL A 90 5.06 -0.51 -19.62
C VAL A 90 3.56 -0.71 -19.30
N ASN A 91 2.96 0.12 -18.43
CA ASN A 91 1.52 0.06 -18.20
C ASN A 91 0.72 0.34 -19.47
N ALA A 92 1.19 1.27 -20.32
CA ALA A 92 0.56 1.57 -21.61
C ALA A 92 0.59 0.37 -22.58
N LEU A 93 1.54 -0.56 -22.44
CA LEU A 93 1.57 -1.79 -23.28
C LEU A 93 0.32 -2.66 -23.11
N LEU A 94 -0.46 -2.50 -22.03
CA LEU A 94 -1.75 -3.20 -21.88
C LEU A 94 -2.73 -2.92 -23.03
N LEU A 95 -2.54 -1.82 -23.77
CA LEU A 95 -3.36 -1.48 -24.95
C LEU A 95 -3.09 -2.39 -26.14
N VAL A 96 -1.85 -2.86 -26.28
CA VAL A 96 -1.37 -3.54 -27.50
C VAL A 96 -0.92 -4.97 -27.27
N VAL A 97 -0.83 -5.44 -26.03
CA VAL A 97 -0.45 -6.83 -25.75
C VAL A 97 -1.45 -7.82 -26.37
N PRO A 98 -0.98 -8.89 -27.05
CA PRO A 98 -1.83 -9.80 -27.79
C PRO A 98 -2.67 -10.72 -26.89
N GLY A 99 -2.32 -10.88 -25.61
CA GLY A 99 -3.06 -11.80 -24.73
C GLY A 99 -2.57 -11.79 -23.27
N TYR A 100 -3.19 -12.65 -22.49
CA TYR A 100 -3.01 -12.74 -21.05
C TYR A 100 -1.56 -12.92 -20.60
N ARG A 101 -0.78 -13.82 -21.23
CA ARG A 101 0.63 -14.10 -20.84
C ARG A 101 1.52 -12.86 -20.99
N SER A 102 1.38 -12.13 -22.09
CA SER A 102 2.12 -10.88 -22.31
C SER A 102 1.66 -9.77 -21.39
N ALA A 103 0.37 -9.73 -21.03
CA ALA A 103 -0.13 -8.83 -20.01
C ALA A 103 0.49 -9.11 -18.63
N LEU A 104 0.68 -10.38 -18.23
CA LEU A 104 1.38 -10.71 -16.99
C LEU A 104 2.82 -10.21 -16.99
N VAL A 105 3.55 -10.34 -18.11
CA VAL A 105 4.91 -9.78 -18.23
C VAL A 105 4.89 -8.25 -18.07
N ALA A 106 3.97 -7.56 -18.73
CA ALA A 106 3.82 -6.11 -18.59
C ALA A 106 3.47 -5.73 -17.14
N ARG A 107 2.61 -6.48 -16.46
CA ARG A 107 2.28 -6.25 -15.05
C ARG A 107 3.46 -6.47 -14.10
N PHE A 108 4.25 -7.53 -14.33
CA PHE A 108 5.50 -7.76 -13.60
C PHE A 108 6.47 -6.58 -13.74
N LEU A 109 6.73 -6.16 -14.98
CA LEU A 109 7.62 -5.02 -15.25
C LEU A 109 7.07 -3.71 -14.68
N THR A 110 5.76 -3.49 -14.73
CA THR A 110 5.14 -2.33 -14.06
C THR A 110 5.48 -2.34 -12.57
N GLY A 111 5.31 -3.47 -11.89
CA GLY A 111 5.65 -3.62 -10.48
C GLY A 111 7.15 -3.41 -10.19
N LEU A 112 8.00 -4.00 -11.01
CA LEU A 112 9.46 -3.88 -10.91
C LEU A 112 9.90 -2.41 -10.97
N PHE A 113 9.36 -1.63 -11.88
CA PHE A 113 9.66 -0.20 -11.96
C PHE A 113 9.00 0.61 -10.84
N LEU A 114 7.78 0.28 -10.40
CA LEU A 114 7.14 0.95 -9.27
C LEU A 114 7.92 0.78 -7.95
N ALA A 115 8.76 -0.26 -7.81
CA ALA A 115 9.70 -0.38 -6.70
C ALA A 115 10.77 0.74 -6.70
N GLY A 116 11.09 1.32 -7.85
CA GLY A 116 11.94 2.51 -7.95
C GLY A 116 11.21 3.84 -7.69
N VAL A 117 9.91 3.80 -7.36
CA VAL A 117 9.08 4.97 -7.03
C VAL A 117 8.85 5.08 -5.52
N TYR A 118 8.29 4.05 -4.89
CA TYR A 118 7.82 4.13 -3.51
C TYR A 118 8.96 4.30 -2.49
N PRO A 119 9.98 3.42 -2.39
CA PRO A 119 11.07 3.60 -1.44
C PRO A 119 11.88 4.90 -1.68
N PRO A 120 12.23 5.28 -2.93
CA PRO A 120 12.87 6.56 -3.18
C PRO A 120 12.02 7.76 -2.76
N GLY A 121 10.70 7.75 -2.99
CA GLY A 121 9.79 8.81 -2.55
C GLY A 121 9.77 8.96 -1.03
N MET A 122 9.77 7.84 -0.29
CA MET A 122 9.88 7.85 1.17
C MET A 122 11.23 8.41 1.65
N LYS A 123 12.31 8.09 0.96
CA LYS A 123 13.64 8.63 1.23
C LYS A 123 13.67 10.14 0.94
N MET A 124 13.14 10.57 -0.20
CA MET A 124 13.08 11.97 -0.60
C MET A 124 12.39 12.83 0.48
N ILE A 125 11.20 12.42 0.95
CA ILE A 125 10.50 13.20 1.98
C ILE A 125 11.23 13.19 3.33
N SER A 126 11.93 12.12 3.65
CA SER A 126 12.71 12.00 4.87
C SER A 126 13.91 12.96 4.92
N THR A 127 14.37 13.50 3.79
CA THR A 127 15.41 14.54 3.74
C THR A 127 14.89 15.93 4.13
N TRP A 128 13.57 16.11 4.19
CA TRP A 128 12.93 17.39 4.50
C TRP A 128 12.34 17.47 5.90
N PHE A 129 12.07 16.32 6.55
CA PHE A 129 11.36 16.28 7.83
C PHE A 129 12.14 15.50 8.89
N ARG A 130 12.45 16.18 10.00
CA ARG A 130 12.83 15.58 11.28
C ARG A 130 11.70 15.69 12.28
N SER A 131 11.17 16.89 12.49
CA SER A 131 9.91 17.10 13.20
C SER A 131 8.71 16.81 12.29
N ALA A 132 7.54 16.49 12.86
CA ALA A 132 6.31 16.12 12.13
C ALA A 132 6.51 14.99 11.10
N ARG A 133 7.48 14.10 11.33
CA ARG A 133 7.83 13.01 10.41
C ARG A 133 6.69 12.03 10.22
N GLY A 134 5.89 11.77 11.27
CA GLY A 134 4.70 10.92 11.20
C GLY A 134 3.67 11.47 10.22
N LEU A 135 3.38 12.78 10.30
CA LEU A 135 2.48 13.45 9.36
C LEU A 135 3.01 13.38 7.92
N ALA A 136 4.28 13.69 7.71
CA ALA A 136 4.87 13.69 6.36
C ALA A 136 4.82 12.29 5.71
N ILE A 137 5.23 11.27 6.44
CA ILE A 137 5.18 9.87 5.98
C ILE A 137 3.73 9.43 5.77
N GLY A 138 2.82 9.72 6.72
CA GLY A 138 1.40 9.40 6.61
C GLY A 138 0.75 10.04 5.39
N THR A 139 1.11 11.29 5.07
CA THR A 139 0.60 12.01 3.88
C THR A 139 1.09 11.35 2.58
N VAL A 140 2.37 10.98 2.49
CA VAL A 140 2.93 10.32 1.29
C VAL A 140 2.33 8.92 1.11
N VAL A 141 2.16 8.15 2.19
CA VAL A 141 1.51 6.83 2.15
C VAL A 141 0.02 6.97 1.84
N GLY A 142 -0.63 8.00 2.36
CA GLY A 142 -2.01 8.33 2.02
C GLY A 142 -2.17 8.66 0.53
N ALA A 143 -1.27 9.48 -0.01
CA ALA A 143 -1.25 9.83 -1.43
C ALA A 143 -1.04 8.60 -2.33
N LEU A 144 -0.12 7.70 -1.97
CA LEU A 144 0.07 6.40 -2.62
C LEU A 144 -1.22 5.58 -2.63
N THR A 145 -1.94 5.55 -1.52
CA THR A 145 -3.21 4.81 -1.39
C THR A 145 -4.28 5.38 -2.31
N VAL A 146 -4.46 6.71 -2.32
CA VAL A 146 -5.37 7.40 -3.24
C VAL A 146 -4.95 7.16 -4.70
N GLY A 147 -3.65 7.15 -4.99
CA GLY A 147 -3.11 6.86 -6.32
C GLY A 147 -3.53 5.49 -6.84
N LYS A 148 -3.49 4.46 -5.99
CA LYS A 148 -3.97 3.12 -6.36
C LYS A 148 -5.48 3.07 -6.64
N ALA A 149 -6.26 3.97 -6.04
CA ALA A 149 -7.68 4.11 -6.31
C ALA A 149 -7.97 4.85 -7.62
N LEU A 150 -7.04 5.70 -8.10
CA LEU A 150 -7.27 6.61 -9.23
C LEU A 150 -7.82 5.94 -10.50
N PRO A 151 -7.41 4.72 -10.91
CA PRO A 151 -8.00 4.03 -12.06
C PRO A 151 -9.52 3.88 -12.00
N TYR A 152 -10.09 3.66 -10.82
CA TYR A 152 -11.54 3.56 -10.63
C TYR A 152 -12.24 4.92 -10.83
N LEU A 153 -11.61 6.01 -10.39
CA LEU A 153 -12.13 7.36 -10.63
C LEU A 153 -12.06 7.72 -12.13
N ILE A 154 -10.93 7.41 -12.78
CA ILE A 154 -10.78 7.62 -14.24
C ILE A 154 -11.88 6.85 -14.97
N LYS A 155 -12.16 5.62 -14.58
CA LYS A 155 -13.21 4.76 -15.14
C LYS A 155 -14.61 5.35 -14.93
N ALA A 156 -14.89 5.86 -13.72
CA ALA A 156 -16.19 6.44 -13.39
C ALA A 156 -16.51 7.71 -14.19
N VAL A 157 -15.49 8.56 -14.43
CA VAL A 157 -15.66 9.88 -15.08
C VAL A 157 -15.45 9.79 -16.60
N GLY A 158 -14.45 9.04 -17.04
CA GLY A 158 -14.01 8.96 -18.43
C GLY A 158 -14.68 7.85 -19.27
N GLY A 159 -15.59 7.09 -18.66
CA GLY A 159 -16.18 5.90 -19.28
C GLY A 159 -15.39 4.61 -19.04
N ALA A 160 -16.10 3.50 -18.98
CA ALA A 160 -15.59 2.20 -18.52
C ALA A 160 -14.74 1.46 -19.57
N SER A 161 -13.92 2.16 -20.37
CA SER A 161 -13.09 1.52 -21.41
C SER A 161 -11.65 1.30 -20.94
N LEU A 162 -11.08 0.16 -21.33
CA LEU A 162 -9.67 -0.16 -21.11
C LEU A 162 -8.72 0.96 -21.60
N PRO A 163 -8.89 1.54 -22.82
CA PRO A 163 -8.02 2.61 -23.29
C PRO A 163 -8.04 3.83 -22.38
N THR A 164 -9.21 4.29 -21.95
CA THR A 164 -9.34 5.49 -21.10
C THR A 164 -8.58 5.32 -19.77
N VAL A 165 -8.75 4.18 -19.11
CA VAL A 165 -8.11 3.92 -17.81
C VAL A 165 -6.60 3.73 -17.97
N VAL A 166 -6.16 2.97 -18.99
CA VAL A 166 -4.72 2.72 -19.22
C VAL A 166 -3.99 3.99 -19.64
N ILE A 167 -4.55 4.77 -20.57
CA ILE A 167 -3.95 6.04 -21.02
C ILE A 167 -3.91 7.04 -19.87
N GLY A 168 -5.02 7.20 -19.12
CA GLY A 168 -5.10 8.12 -18.00
C GLY A 168 -4.08 7.81 -16.91
N ALA A 169 -3.97 6.54 -16.50
CA ALA A 169 -3.00 6.11 -15.49
C ALA A 169 -1.54 6.25 -16.00
N SER A 170 -1.29 5.92 -17.27
CA SER A 170 0.05 6.06 -17.85
C SER A 170 0.46 7.52 -18.01
N ALA A 171 -0.45 8.39 -18.46
CA ALA A 171 -0.20 9.84 -18.55
C ALA A 171 0.07 10.44 -17.17
N ALA A 172 -0.68 10.01 -16.14
CA ALA A 172 -0.42 10.41 -14.76
C ALA A 172 0.98 10.03 -14.29
N GLY A 173 1.42 8.79 -14.55
CA GLY A 173 2.79 8.33 -14.22
C GLY A 173 3.88 9.11 -14.98
N GLY A 174 3.68 9.40 -16.26
CA GLY A 174 4.58 10.22 -17.06
C GLY A 174 4.67 11.66 -16.55
N LEU A 175 3.54 12.26 -16.16
CA LEU A 175 3.49 13.58 -15.54
C LEU A 175 4.25 13.60 -14.21
N ALA A 176 4.09 12.56 -13.37
CA ALA A 176 4.84 12.44 -12.13
C ALA A 176 6.35 12.40 -12.35
N ALA A 177 6.81 11.66 -13.36
CA ALA A 177 8.22 11.60 -13.73
C ALA A 177 8.78 12.98 -14.08
N LEU A 178 8.05 13.74 -14.89
CA LEU A 178 8.41 15.10 -15.29
C LEU A 178 8.44 16.05 -14.10
N LEU A 179 7.39 16.02 -13.25
CA LEU A 179 7.27 16.89 -12.09
C LEU A 179 8.39 16.65 -11.07
N VAL A 180 8.78 15.40 -10.80
CA VAL A 180 9.90 15.08 -9.92
C VAL A 180 11.22 15.54 -10.53
N LEU A 181 11.40 15.30 -11.82
CA LEU A 181 12.65 15.64 -12.51
C LEU A 181 12.91 17.17 -12.52
N ILE A 182 11.88 17.97 -12.66
CA ILE A 182 11.99 19.43 -12.73
C ILE A 182 11.90 20.07 -11.33
N GLY A 183 10.93 19.63 -10.52
CA GLY A 183 10.51 20.34 -9.31
C GLY A 183 11.17 19.88 -8.01
N TYR A 184 11.67 18.62 -7.93
CA TYR A 184 12.21 18.11 -6.68
C TYR A 184 13.70 18.44 -6.51
N ARG A 185 14.07 18.79 -5.26
CA ARG A 185 15.46 18.89 -4.78
C ARG A 185 15.54 18.23 -3.40
N ASP A 186 16.71 17.64 -3.09
CA ASP A 186 16.94 17.04 -1.78
C ASP A 186 16.89 18.10 -0.67
N GLY A 187 16.38 17.67 0.48
CA GLY A 187 16.27 18.50 1.68
C GLY A 187 17.60 18.60 2.44
N PRO A 188 17.63 19.43 3.50
CA PRO A 188 18.84 19.70 4.26
C PRO A 188 19.32 18.53 5.13
N PHE A 189 18.47 17.51 5.34
CA PHE A 189 18.81 16.41 6.25
C PHE A 189 19.38 15.22 5.47
N PRO A 190 20.57 14.69 5.83
CA PRO A 190 21.09 13.51 5.20
C PRO A 190 20.24 12.28 5.50
N PHE A 191 20.07 11.41 4.53
CA PHE A 191 19.44 10.11 4.68
C PHE A 191 20.53 9.03 4.73
N ALA A 192 20.64 8.32 5.84
CA ALA A 192 21.56 7.20 5.97
C ALA A 192 21.12 6.04 5.06
N ARG A 193 22.01 5.58 4.18
CA ARG A 193 21.80 4.37 3.39
C ARG A 193 21.76 3.17 4.35
N ARG A 194 20.78 2.30 4.17
CA ARG A 194 20.61 1.06 4.96
C ARG A 194 20.40 -0.09 4.00
N PRO A 195 21.46 -0.57 3.33
CA PRO A 195 21.36 -1.60 2.32
C PRO A 195 20.87 -2.92 2.96
N PHE A 196 20.33 -3.80 2.12
CA PHE A 196 20.02 -5.16 2.48
C PHE A 196 21.32 -5.98 2.58
N GLU A 197 21.47 -6.73 3.65
CA GLU A 197 22.63 -7.60 3.88
C GLU A 197 22.19 -9.03 4.20
N TRP A 198 22.49 -9.96 3.29
CA TRP A 198 22.11 -11.38 3.39
C TRP A 198 22.63 -12.04 4.67
N ASN A 199 23.84 -11.70 5.11
CA ASN A 199 24.47 -12.25 6.32
C ASN A 199 23.71 -11.89 7.60
N ARG A 200 22.89 -10.84 7.60
CA ARG A 200 22.09 -10.39 8.74
C ARG A 200 20.71 -11.04 8.83
N LEU A 201 20.26 -11.70 7.77
CA LEU A 201 18.93 -12.29 7.69
C LEU A 201 18.67 -13.30 8.82
N GLY A 202 19.62 -14.21 9.07
CA GLY A 202 19.51 -15.20 10.15
C GLY A 202 19.38 -14.58 11.55
N ARG A 203 20.05 -13.45 11.80
CA ARG A 203 19.92 -12.70 13.06
C ARG A 203 18.53 -12.10 13.20
N ILE A 204 17.99 -11.49 12.14
CA ILE A 204 16.68 -10.88 12.15
C ILE A 204 15.58 -11.92 12.39
N LEU A 205 15.63 -13.04 11.71
CA LEU A 205 14.66 -14.15 11.87
C LEU A 205 14.64 -14.71 13.29
N ARG A 206 15.74 -14.59 14.03
CA ARG A 206 15.84 -15.02 15.45
C ARG A 206 15.52 -13.88 16.41
N HIS A 207 15.46 -12.62 15.94
CA HIS A 207 15.21 -11.47 16.81
C HIS A 207 13.70 -11.33 17.09
N ARG A 208 13.27 -11.77 18.26
CA ARG A 208 11.89 -11.93 18.68
C ARG A 208 11.04 -10.66 18.50
N GLU A 209 11.55 -9.50 18.91
CA GLU A 209 10.80 -8.24 18.81
C GLU A 209 10.57 -7.84 17.36
N THR A 210 11.59 -7.96 16.50
CA THR A 210 11.46 -7.69 15.05
C THR A 210 10.46 -8.63 14.40
N MET A 211 10.47 -9.92 14.75
CA MET A 211 9.53 -10.89 14.19
C MET A 211 8.09 -10.67 14.68
N LEU A 212 7.91 -10.19 15.92
CA LEU A 212 6.57 -9.80 16.42
C LEU A 212 6.06 -8.54 15.71
N ALA A 213 6.90 -7.53 15.48
CA ALA A 213 6.52 -6.35 14.69
C ALA A 213 6.17 -6.76 13.25
N THR A 214 6.98 -7.64 12.64
CA THR A 214 6.73 -8.21 11.30
C THR A 214 5.43 -9.03 11.29
N GLY A 215 5.14 -9.81 12.32
CA GLY A 215 3.88 -10.57 12.46
C GLY A 215 2.64 -9.67 12.46
N GLY A 216 2.73 -8.51 13.10
CA GLY A 216 1.69 -7.48 13.01
C GLY A 216 1.48 -7.02 11.56
N TYR A 217 2.56 -6.69 10.86
CA TYR A 217 2.50 -6.30 9.45
C TYR A 217 1.95 -7.42 8.54
N LEU A 218 2.30 -8.66 8.76
CA LEU A 218 1.75 -9.78 8.00
C LEU A 218 0.25 -9.93 8.20
N GLY A 219 -0.26 -9.70 9.44
CA GLY A 219 -1.68 -9.66 9.71
C GLY A 219 -2.42 -8.57 8.92
N HIS A 220 -1.84 -7.38 8.85
CA HIS A 220 -2.33 -6.27 8.01
C HIS A 220 -2.31 -6.63 6.52
N MET A 221 -1.21 -7.17 6.02
CA MET A 221 -1.06 -7.51 4.60
C MET A 221 -1.95 -8.67 4.17
N TRP A 222 -2.31 -9.58 5.07
CA TRP A 222 -3.28 -10.66 4.82
C TRP A 222 -4.61 -10.12 4.30
N GLU A 223 -5.05 -9.01 4.82
CA GLU A 223 -6.34 -8.39 4.51
C GLU A 223 -6.26 -7.39 3.36
N LEU A 224 -5.27 -6.49 3.39
CA LEU A 224 -5.22 -5.25 2.63
C LEU A 224 -5.42 -5.44 1.12
N TYR A 225 -4.55 -6.21 0.48
CA TYR A 225 -4.58 -6.32 -0.99
C TYR A 225 -5.69 -7.24 -1.49
N ALA A 226 -6.13 -8.20 -0.68
CA ALA A 226 -7.32 -8.99 -0.99
C ALA A 226 -8.58 -8.10 -1.02
N MET A 227 -8.73 -7.21 -0.02
CA MET A 227 -9.77 -6.19 0.00
C MET A 227 -9.70 -5.29 -1.24
N TRP A 228 -8.56 -4.66 -1.51
CA TRP A 228 -8.41 -3.75 -2.65
C TRP A 228 -8.66 -4.40 -4.01
N THR A 229 -8.31 -5.67 -4.15
CA THR A 229 -8.49 -6.41 -5.41
C THR A 229 -9.95 -6.79 -5.64
N TRP A 230 -10.67 -7.21 -4.60
CA TRP A 230 -11.96 -7.87 -4.77
C TRP A 230 -13.17 -7.03 -4.33
N VAL A 231 -12.99 -5.98 -3.50
CA VAL A 231 -14.10 -5.08 -3.13
C VAL A 231 -14.75 -4.43 -4.35
N PRO A 232 -14.04 -4.00 -5.40
CA PRO A 232 -14.71 -3.47 -6.59
C PRO A 232 -15.63 -4.50 -7.27
N THR A 233 -15.19 -5.76 -7.39
CA THR A 233 -16.00 -6.86 -7.95
C THR A 233 -17.19 -7.18 -7.05
N PHE A 234 -16.98 -7.19 -5.72
CA PHE A 234 -18.05 -7.38 -4.74
C PHE A 234 -19.10 -6.27 -4.82
N LEU A 235 -18.67 -5.01 -4.92
CA LEU A 235 -19.58 -3.87 -5.09
C LEU A 235 -20.38 -3.98 -6.39
N ALA A 236 -19.75 -4.41 -7.50
CA ALA A 236 -20.44 -4.65 -8.76
C ALA A 236 -21.48 -5.77 -8.64
N PHE A 237 -21.14 -6.88 -7.99
CA PHE A 237 -22.07 -7.98 -7.70
C PHE A 237 -23.25 -7.49 -6.85
N ALA A 238 -22.98 -6.82 -5.74
CA ALA A 238 -24.00 -6.34 -4.82
C ALA A 238 -24.87 -5.23 -5.43
N ALA A 239 -24.34 -4.47 -6.37
CA ALA A 239 -25.06 -3.39 -7.06
C ALA A 239 -25.98 -3.89 -8.17
N ALA A 240 -25.90 -5.16 -8.60
CA ALA A 240 -26.54 -5.68 -9.79
C ALA A 240 -27.98 -5.16 -9.97
N GLY A 241 -28.21 -4.33 -11.00
CA GLY A 241 -29.49 -3.72 -11.34
C GLY A 241 -30.00 -2.63 -10.37
N ARG A 242 -29.29 -2.32 -9.27
CA ARG A 242 -29.74 -1.33 -8.26
C ARG A 242 -29.19 0.07 -8.51
N VAL A 243 -27.96 0.18 -9.06
CA VAL A 243 -27.30 1.45 -9.38
C VAL A 243 -26.49 1.33 -10.67
N GLY A 244 -26.22 2.47 -11.32
CA GLY A 244 -25.40 2.52 -12.53
C GLY A 244 -23.93 2.20 -12.25
N ALA A 245 -23.22 1.67 -13.25
CA ALA A 245 -21.81 1.23 -13.14
C ALA A 245 -20.86 2.34 -12.64
N ALA A 246 -21.09 3.61 -13.04
CA ALA A 246 -20.28 4.74 -12.58
C ALA A 246 -20.32 4.90 -11.05
N TRP A 247 -21.47 4.69 -10.40
CA TRP A 247 -21.59 4.76 -8.94
C TRP A 247 -20.85 3.61 -8.24
N VAL A 248 -20.79 2.42 -8.88
CA VAL A 248 -19.98 1.31 -8.39
C VAL A 248 -18.49 1.67 -8.42
N ASP A 249 -18.03 2.26 -9.52
CA ASP A 249 -16.64 2.69 -9.66
C ASP A 249 -16.29 3.84 -8.70
N VAL A 250 -17.21 4.79 -8.46
CA VAL A 250 -17.05 5.83 -7.42
C VAL A 250 -16.96 5.22 -6.02
N ALA A 251 -17.80 4.24 -5.71
CA ALA A 251 -17.74 3.54 -4.43
C ALA A 251 -16.45 2.75 -4.26
N ALA A 252 -15.97 2.08 -5.31
CA ALA A 252 -14.68 1.38 -5.32
C ALA A 252 -13.51 2.35 -5.13
N PHE A 253 -13.52 3.49 -5.82
CA PHE A 253 -12.57 4.58 -5.58
C PHE A 253 -12.62 5.03 -4.12
N GLY A 254 -13.80 5.34 -3.60
CA GLY A 254 -14.02 5.81 -2.23
C GLY A 254 -13.54 4.81 -1.19
N ALA A 255 -13.83 3.53 -1.39
CA ALA A 255 -13.39 2.45 -0.49
C ALA A 255 -11.86 2.38 -0.36
N ILE A 256 -11.12 2.50 -1.47
CA ILE A 256 -9.66 2.46 -1.44
C ILE A 256 -9.07 3.82 -1.01
N ALA A 257 -9.60 4.93 -1.54
CA ALA A 257 -9.09 6.28 -1.28
C ALA A 257 -9.29 6.73 0.17
N ALA A 258 -10.35 6.25 0.85
CA ALA A 258 -10.58 6.50 2.29
C ALA A 258 -9.37 6.09 3.15
N GLY A 259 -8.62 5.07 2.73
CA GLY A 259 -7.36 4.68 3.36
C GLY A 259 -6.30 5.78 3.36
N GLY A 260 -6.35 6.71 2.41
CA GLY A 260 -5.49 7.90 2.42
C GLY A 260 -5.71 8.78 3.65
N LEU A 261 -6.97 9.01 4.02
CA LEU A 261 -7.33 9.71 5.26
C LEU A 261 -6.95 8.86 6.49
N GLY A 262 -7.14 7.53 6.41
CA GLY A 262 -6.73 6.58 7.44
C GLY A 262 -5.23 6.67 7.74
N CYS A 263 -4.37 6.75 6.72
CA CYS A 263 -2.92 6.91 6.89
C CYS A 263 -2.54 8.20 7.62
N VAL A 264 -3.16 9.32 7.27
CA VAL A 264 -2.92 10.61 7.94
C VAL A 264 -3.39 10.54 9.40
N TRP A 265 -4.62 10.05 9.62
CA TRP A 265 -5.16 9.85 10.97
C TRP A 265 -4.27 8.92 11.81
N GLY A 266 -3.86 7.78 11.23
CA GLY A 266 -2.99 6.81 11.91
C GLY A 266 -1.64 7.39 12.31
N GLY A 267 -1.04 8.25 11.47
CA GLY A 267 0.17 8.99 11.79
C GLY A 267 -0.01 9.94 12.99
N LEU A 268 -1.04 10.78 12.94
CA LEU A 268 -1.36 11.74 14.01
C LEU A 268 -1.79 11.06 15.32
N ALA A 269 -2.59 10.00 15.22
CA ALA A 269 -3.06 9.24 16.37
C ALA A 269 -1.91 8.48 17.06
N ALA A 270 -0.95 7.97 16.30
CA ALA A 270 0.21 7.26 16.83
C ALA A 270 1.10 8.15 17.70
N ASP A 271 1.22 9.43 17.35
CA ASP A 271 1.98 10.41 18.13
C ASP A 271 1.31 10.68 19.50
N ARG A 272 -0.02 10.55 19.61
CA ARG A 272 -0.79 10.81 20.84
C ARG A 272 -1.04 9.57 21.69
N MET A 273 -1.43 8.47 21.06
CA MET A 273 -1.90 7.25 21.74
C MET A 273 -0.84 6.14 21.78
N GLY A 274 0.25 6.30 21.05
CA GLY A 274 1.27 5.28 20.83
C GLY A 274 0.90 4.29 19.71
N ARG A 275 1.93 3.83 18.96
CA ARG A 275 1.78 3.01 17.75
C ARG A 275 0.99 1.72 17.99
N GLY A 276 1.30 0.98 19.05
CA GLY A 276 0.66 -0.30 19.35
C GLY A 276 -0.85 -0.20 19.57
N ARG A 277 -1.34 0.90 20.17
CA ARG A 277 -2.79 1.13 20.35
C ARG A 277 -3.48 1.44 19.04
N VAL A 278 -2.87 2.31 18.22
CA VAL A 278 -3.42 2.69 16.90
C VAL A 278 -3.51 1.47 16.00
N VAL A 279 -2.44 0.67 15.92
CA VAL A 279 -2.41 -0.57 15.11
C VAL A 279 -3.49 -1.54 15.58
N ASN A 280 -3.61 -1.80 16.89
CA ASN A 280 -4.63 -2.71 17.40
C ASN A 280 -6.05 -2.20 17.15
N LEU A 281 -6.30 -0.89 17.25
CA LEU A 281 -7.60 -0.28 16.96
C LEU A 281 -7.95 -0.40 15.48
N ALA A 282 -7.02 -0.04 14.59
CA ALA A 282 -7.21 -0.10 13.15
C ALA A 282 -7.50 -1.53 12.69
N MET A 283 -6.67 -2.50 13.12
CA MET A 283 -6.88 -3.92 12.82
C MET A 283 -8.19 -4.47 13.40
N ALA A 284 -8.58 -4.07 14.62
CA ALA A 284 -9.85 -4.52 15.19
C ALA A 284 -11.04 -3.99 14.38
N ALA A 285 -11.01 -2.71 14.00
CA ALA A 285 -12.06 -2.10 13.19
C ALA A 285 -12.13 -2.73 11.79
N SER A 286 -10.99 -2.92 11.11
CA SER A 286 -10.97 -3.53 9.77
C SER A 286 -11.38 -5.00 9.82
N GLY A 287 -10.91 -5.77 10.80
CA GLY A 287 -11.31 -7.17 10.98
C GLY A 287 -12.80 -7.35 11.26
N ILE A 288 -13.42 -6.41 11.98
CA ILE A 288 -14.89 -6.38 12.16
C ILE A 288 -15.58 -6.14 10.81
N CYS A 289 -15.06 -5.20 9.99
CA CYS A 289 -15.60 -4.95 8.66
C CYS A 289 -15.53 -6.16 7.74
N CYS A 290 -14.49 -7.01 7.82
CA CYS A 290 -14.39 -8.26 7.06
C CYS A 290 -15.60 -9.19 7.26
N VAL A 291 -16.16 -9.20 8.47
CA VAL A 291 -17.32 -10.02 8.80
C VAL A 291 -18.62 -9.29 8.49
N LEU A 292 -18.71 -8.00 8.85
CA LEU A 292 -19.94 -7.21 8.70
C LEU A 292 -20.31 -6.95 7.24
N ILE A 293 -19.34 -6.88 6.33
CA ILE A 293 -19.58 -6.51 4.93
C ILE A 293 -20.58 -7.47 4.25
N GLY A 294 -20.53 -8.75 4.59
CA GLY A 294 -21.46 -9.75 4.06
C GLY A 294 -22.89 -9.56 4.55
N LEU A 295 -23.06 -9.08 5.78
CA LEU A 295 -24.38 -8.86 6.37
C LEU A 295 -25.13 -7.68 5.73
N VAL A 296 -24.40 -6.76 5.10
CA VAL A 296 -24.96 -5.58 4.42
C VAL A 296 -25.05 -5.72 2.90
N VAL A 297 -24.80 -6.90 2.34
CA VAL A 297 -24.80 -7.13 0.89
C VAL A 297 -26.16 -6.84 0.24
N THR A 298 -27.26 -7.08 0.94
CA THR A 298 -28.64 -6.80 0.50
C THR A 298 -29.16 -5.41 0.92
N ALA A 299 -28.39 -4.68 1.74
CA ALA A 299 -28.74 -3.35 2.20
C ALA A 299 -28.74 -2.32 1.03
N PRO A 300 -29.32 -1.12 1.20
CA PRO A 300 -29.19 -0.06 0.23
C PRO A 300 -27.73 0.19 -0.15
N PHE A 301 -27.46 0.44 -1.44
CA PHE A 301 -26.10 0.55 -1.97
C PHE A 301 -25.24 1.60 -1.25
N TRP A 302 -25.82 2.72 -0.83
CA TRP A 302 -25.09 3.74 -0.06
C TRP A 302 -24.55 3.22 1.28
N MET A 303 -25.29 2.34 1.94
CA MET A 303 -24.86 1.74 3.21
C MET A 303 -23.68 0.76 2.97
N LEU A 304 -23.73 -0.01 1.89
CA LEU A 304 -22.64 -0.86 1.46
C LEU A 304 -21.38 -0.03 1.13
N ALA A 305 -21.54 1.07 0.38
CA ALA A 305 -20.46 2.01 0.07
C ALA A 305 -19.87 2.64 1.34
N LEU A 306 -20.70 2.98 2.33
CA LEU A 306 -20.25 3.50 3.62
C LEU A 306 -19.40 2.47 4.38
N VAL A 307 -19.90 1.23 4.51
CA VAL A 307 -19.16 0.16 5.22
C VAL A 307 -17.85 -0.16 4.53
N THR A 308 -17.82 -0.24 3.19
CA THR A 308 -16.57 -0.44 2.44
C THR A 308 -15.62 0.75 2.59
N GLY A 309 -16.13 1.99 2.66
CA GLY A 309 -15.34 3.19 2.94
C GLY A 309 -14.71 3.18 4.34
N VAL A 310 -15.49 2.80 5.37
CA VAL A 310 -14.98 2.62 6.75
C VAL A 310 -13.93 1.52 6.79
N TRP A 311 -14.16 0.39 6.12
CA TRP A 311 -13.18 -0.67 6.00
C TRP A 311 -11.90 -0.17 5.34
N GLY A 312 -12.02 0.51 4.19
CA GLY A 312 -10.88 1.08 3.48
C GLY A 312 -10.08 2.09 4.30
N PHE A 313 -10.75 2.89 5.15
CA PHE A 313 -10.08 3.79 6.08
C PHE A 313 -9.21 3.03 7.07
N PHE A 314 -9.77 2.04 7.76
CA PHE A 314 -9.08 1.35 8.84
C PHE A 314 -8.05 0.33 8.35
N VAL A 315 -8.29 -0.34 7.23
CA VAL A 315 -7.38 -1.37 6.69
C VAL A 315 -5.99 -0.83 6.33
N VAL A 316 -5.83 0.50 6.16
CA VAL A 316 -4.54 1.14 5.82
C VAL A 316 -4.03 2.06 6.92
N ALA A 317 -4.87 2.42 7.89
CA ALA A 317 -4.54 3.41 8.92
C ALA A 317 -3.30 3.05 9.75
N ASP A 318 -3.00 1.78 9.90
CA ASP A 318 -1.85 1.23 10.62
C ASP A 318 -0.59 1.04 9.75
N SER A 319 -0.71 1.12 8.42
CA SER A 319 0.34 0.71 7.47
C SER A 319 1.71 1.36 7.73
N ALA A 320 1.74 2.67 7.96
CA ALA A 320 2.98 3.40 8.24
C ALA A 320 3.61 3.02 9.60
N GLN A 321 2.81 2.55 10.55
CA GLN A 321 3.25 2.25 11.91
C GLN A 321 4.13 1.00 11.98
N PHE A 322 3.88 0.00 11.12
CA PHE A 322 4.68 -1.23 11.11
C PHE A 322 6.14 -0.99 10.74
N SER A 323 6.39 -0.19 9.71
CA SER A 323 7.78 0.16 9.33
C SER A 323 8.47 0.96 10.43
N ALA A 324 7.74 1.86 11.11
CA ALA A 324 8.25 2.60 12.26
C ALA A 324 8.57 1.65 13.42
N MET A 325 7.67 0.73 13.76
CA MET A 325 7.88 -0.26 14.83
C MET A 325 9.10 -1.15 14.56
N VAL A 326 9.26 -1.67 13.33
CA VAL A 326 10.46 -2.45 12.96
C VAL A 326 11.72 -1.61 13.09
N THR A 327 11.69 -0.34 12.68
CA THR A 327 12.83 0.57 12.84
C THR A 327 13.21 0.79 14.31
N GLU A 328 12.23 0.78 15.22
CA GLU A 328 12.44 0.98 16.65
C GLU A 328 12.94 -0.27 17.39
N VAL A 329 12.59 -1.47 16.89
CA VAL A 329 12.90 -2.72 17.60
C VAL A 329 14.04 -3.53 16.95
N ALA A 330 14.31 -3.34 15.66
CA ALA A 330 15.36 -4.07 14.97
C ALA A 330 16.75 -3.62 15.45
N PRO A 331 17.76 -4.52 15.48
CA PRO A 331 19.13 -4.13 15.73
C PRO A 331 19.55 -3.01 14.77
N SER A 332 20.21 -1.96 15.30
CA SER A 332 20.49 -0.71 14.58
C SER A 332 21.27 -0.91 13.28
N ASP A 333 22.14 -1.91 13.24
CA ASP A 333 22.93 -2.30 12.08
C ASP A 333 22.12 -3.08 11.03
N SER A 334 20.95 -3.62 11.37
CA SER A 334 20.16 -4.56 10.56
C SER A 334 18.79 -4.01 10.13
N VAL A 335 18.49 -2.75 10.45
CA VAL A 335 17.17 -2.12 10.18
C VAL A 335 16.77 -2.18 8.70
N GLY A 336 17.70 -1.91 7.77
CA GLY A 336 17.42 -1.98 6.33
C GLY A 336 16.99 -3.38 5.88
N THR A 337 17.74 -4.38 6.33
CA THR A 337 17.42 -5.79 6.03
C THR A 337 16.09 -6.23 6.65
N ALA A 338 15.79 -5.76 7.88
CA ALA A 338 14.52 -6.07 8.56
C ALA A 338 13.31 -5.46 7.82
N LEU A 339 13.40 -4.20 7.40
CA LEU A 339 12.33 -3.53 6.63
C LEU A 339 12.09 -4.20 5.28
N MET A 340 13.16 -4.58 4.60
CA MET A 340 13.06 -5.24 3.31
C MET A 340 12.47 -6.65 3.43
N LEU A 341 12.89 -7.42 4.44
CA LEU A 341 12.31 -8.72 4.77
C LEU A 341 10.82 -8.60 5.08
N GLN A 342 10.44 -7.69 5.98
CA GLN A 342 9.04 -7.40 6.34
C GLN A 342 8.21 -7.13 5.09
N THR A 343 8.65 -6.19 4.26
CA THR A 343 7.92 -5.78 3.06
C THR A 343 7.78 -6.92 2.06
N SER A 344 8.86 -7.66 1.80
CA SER A 344 8.85 -8.79 0.86
C SER A 344 7.93 -9.91 1.32
N LEU A 345 8.00 -10.31 2.60
CA LEU A 345 7.12 -11.34 3.16
C LEU A 345 5.65 -10.90 3.09
N GLY A 346 5.36 -9.63 3.40
CA GLY A 346 4.00 -9.10 3.30
C GLY A 346 3.45 -9.18 1.88
N PHE A 347 4.18 -8.71 0.88
CA PHE A 347 3.72 -8.79 -0.52
C PHE A 347 3.58 -10.24 -1.01
N LEU A 348 4.49 -11.15 -0.65
CA LEU A 348 4.34 -12.57 -0.99
C LEU A 348 3.09 -13.18 -0.33
N LEU A 349 2.78 -12.81 0.91
CA LEU A 349 1.57 -13.27 1.60
C LEU A 349 0.30 -12.78 0.91
N THR A 350 0.27 -11.54 0.42
CA THR A 350 -0.90 -10.99 -0.28
C THR A 350 -1.21 -11.75 -1.56
N MET A 351 -0.21 -12.34 -2.22
CA MET A 351 -0.45 -13.16 -3.41
C MET A 351 -1.31 -14.38 -3.09
N VAL A 352 -1.11 -14.97 -1.91
CA VAL A 352 -1.91 -16.09 -1.43
C VAL A 352 -3.34 -15.64 -1.13
N THR A 353 -3.52 -14.58 -0.35
CA THR A 353 -4.85 -14.12 0.08
C THR A 353 -5.71 -13.62 -1.08
N ILE A 354 -5.12 -12.94 -2.06
CA ILE A 354 -5.83 -12.54 -3.28
C ILE A 354 -6.40 -13.77 -4.01
N GLN A 355 -5.64 -14.86 -4.10
CA GLN A 355 -6.10 -16.09 -4.78
C GLN A 355 -7.12 -16.89 -3.92
N MET A 356 -7.12 -16.72 -2.60
CA MET A 356 -8.08 -17.39 -1.72
C MET A 356 -9.49 -16.80 -1.84
N VAL A 357 -9.65 -15.52 -2.16
CA VAL A 357 -10.98 -14.88 -2.21
C VAL A 357 -11.89 -15.53 -3.26
N PRO A 358 -11.49 -15.76 -4.53
CA PRO A 358 -12.35 -16.48 -5.48
C PRO A 358 -12.77 -17.86 -4.99
N VAL A 359 -11.85 -18.61 -4.38
CA VAL A 359 -12.16 -19.93 -3.81
C VAL A 359 -13.19 -19.80 -2.67
N ALA A 360 -13.05 -18.79 -1.82
CA ALA A 360 -14.04 -18.53 -0.77
C ALA A 360 -15.39 -18.13 -1.37
N VAL A 361 -15.42 -17.35 -2.45
CA VAL A 361 -16.67 -17.00 -3.17
C VAL A 361 -17.36 -18.25 -3.70
N ASP A 362 -16.61 -19.19 -4.27
CA ASP A 362 -17.15 -20.44 -4.81
C ASP A 362 -17.73 -21.36 -3.71
N VAL A 363 -17.15 -21.34 -2.50
CA VAL A 363 -17.55 -22.22 -1.38
C VAL A 363 -18.67 -21.61 -0.53
N VAL A 364 -18.57 -20.32 -0.16
CA VAL A 364 -19.48 -19.68 0.80
C VAL A 364 -20.24 -18.48 0.23
N GLY A 365 -20.07 -18.18 -1.05
CA GLY A 365 -20.65 -17.01 -1.71
C GLY A 365 -20.06 -15.69 -1.25
N TRP A 366 -20.42 -14.60 -1.94
CA TRP A 366 -19.96 -13.26 -1.61
C TRP A 366 -20.30 -12.79 -0.20
N THR A 367 -21.38 -13.31 0.39
CA THR A 367 -21.81 -12.96 1.76
C THR A 367 -20.72 -13.24 2.81
N TRP A 368 -19.96 -14.33 2.66
CA TRP A 368 -18.97 -14.74 3.65
C TRP A 368 -17.55 -14.80 3.09
N ALA A 369 -17.37 -14.47 1.80
CA ALA A 369 -16.08 -14.61 1.14
C ALA A 369 -14.95 -13.77 1.78
N PHE A 370 -15.26 -12.69 2.46
CA PHE A 370 -14.26 -11.86 3.13
C PHE A 370 -14.05 -12.20 4.60
N ALA A 371 -14.91 -13.02 5.21
CA ALA A 371 -14.85 -13.30 6.66
C ALA A 371 -13.51 -13.91 7.10
N PHE A 372 -12.88 -14.77 6.27
CA PHE A 372 -11.57 -15.36 6.59
C PHE A 372 -10.45 -14.33 6.66
N LEU A 373 -10.61 -13.16 6.02
CA LEU A 373 -9.63 -12.09 6.09
C LEU A 373 -9.47 -11.55 7.51
N ALA A 374 -10.48 -11.65 8.37
CA ALA A 374 -10.43 -11.25 9.78
C ALA A 374 -9.35 -12.02 10.59
N LEU A 375 -8.91 -13.19 10.11
CA LEU A 375 -7.84 -13.96 10.74
C LEU A 375 -6.50 -13.19 10.74
N GLY A 376 -6.24 -12.40 9.70
CA GLY A 376 -5.04 -11.57 9.62
C GLY A 376 -4.98 -10.53 10.74
N PRO A 377 -5.95 -9.60 10.83
CA PRO A 377 -6.07 -8.65 11.94
C PRO A 377 -6.01 -9.31 13.31
N ALA A 378 -6.70 -10.44 13.52
CA ALA A 378 -6.67 -11.15 14.80
C ALA A 378 -5.26 -11.64 15.16
N ALA A 379 -4.55 -12.26 14.22
CA ALA A 379 -3.16 -12.70 14.41
C ALA A 379 -2.21 -11.53 14.60
N GLY A 380 -2.40 -10.45 13.82
CA GLY A 380 -1.62 -9.22 13.93
C GLY A 380 -1.76 -8.55 15.29
N ILE A 381 -2.99 -8.40 15.80
CA ILE A 381 -3.27 -7.88 17.15
C ILE A 381 -2.57 -8.73 18.22
N ALA A 382 -2.66 -10.05 18.09
CA ALA A 382 -2.00 -10.95 19.05
C ALA A 382 -0.48 -10.76 19.04
N SER A 383 0.12 -10.58 17.85
CA SER A 383 1.56 -10.32 17.68
C SER A 383 1.99 -8.99 18.31
N ILE A 384 1.27 -7.90 18.02
CA ILE A 384 1.57 -6.57 18.55
C ILE A 384 1.36 -6.51 20.07
N ARG A 385 0.30 -7.13 20.60
CA ARG A 385 0.10 -7.20 22.07
C ARG A 385 1.24 -7.94 22.75
N ARG A 386 1.77 -9.02 22.16
CA ARG A 386 2.95 -9.73 22.66
C ARG A 386 4.20 -8.83 22.65
N LEU A 387 4.41 -8.08 21.54
CA LEU A 387 5.52 -7.13 21.44
C LEU A 387 5.46 -6.07 22.55
N VAL A 388 4.30 -5.44 22.72
CA VAL A 388 4.10 -4.40 23.75
C VAL A 388 4.37 -4.96 25.15
N ARG A 389 3.85 -6.16 25.47
CA ARG A 389 4.09 -6.81 26.77
C ARG A 389 5.57 -7.08 27.03
N LEU A 390 6.33 -7.55 26.02
CA LEU A 390 7.77 -7.78 26.17
C LEU A 390 8.54 -6.51 26.52
N ARG A 391 8.11 -5.35 26.01
CA ARG A 391 8.77 -4.07 26.24
C ARG A 391 8.33 -3.36 27.51
N THR A 392 7.18 -3.72 28.08
CA THR A 392 6.65 -3.15 29.32
C THR A 392 7.08 -3.92 30.58
N VAL A 393 7.52 -5.18 30.45
CA VAL A 393 8.06 -5.96 31.58
C VAL A 393 9.52 -5.60 31.77
N PRO A 394 9.93 -5.01 32.93
CA PRO A 394 11.34 -4.73 33.20
C PRO A 394 12.13 -6.04 33.14
N SER A 395 13.29 -6.00 32.45
CA SER A 395 14.21 -7.15 32.44
C SER A 395 14.58 -7.55 33.88
N PRO A 396 14.53 -8.86 34.22
CA PRO A 396 14.90 -9.31 35.59
C PRO A 396 16.32 -8.97 36.00
N ALA A 397 17.17 -8.52 35.11
CA ALA A 397 18.57 -8.18 35.35
C ALA A 397 18.81 -6.87 36.18
N VAL A 398 17.75 -6.11 36.54
CA VAL A 398 17.88 -4.86 37.33
C VAL A 398 17.51 -5.07 38.81
N ARG A 399 17.22 -6.30 39.26
CA ARG A 399 16.87 -6.58 40.66
C ARG A 399 18.01 -7.08 41.56
N THR A 400 19.24 -6.99 41.07
CA THR A 400 20.40 -7.31 41.91
C THR A 400 21.47 -6.24 41.75
N LEU A 401 21.38 -5.16 42.54
CA LEU A 401 22.46 -4.41 43.18
C LEU A 401 21.83 -3.52 44.26
#